data_b649cce358e788c5b77f2cb2b114e7f3
#
_entry.id   b649cce358e788c5b77f2cb2b114e7f3
#
_cell.length_a   1.000
_cell.length_b   1.000
_cell.length_c   1.000
_cell.angle_alpha   90.00
_cell.angle_beta   90.00
_cell.angle_gamma   90.00
#
_symmetry.space_group_name_H-M   'P 1'
#
loop_
_entity.id
_entity.type
_entity.pdbx_description
1 polymer ?
#
loop_
_entity_poly.entity_id
_entity_poly.type
_entity_poly.pdbx_seq_one_letter_code
_entity_poly.pdbx_strand_id
1 'polypeptide(L)'
;MERYGSITTPVSIPRFIIGGMLVGGVAVVAMAFLNYGLLAGTVVAAIPAALCILWVTLRNPALAMLGLFVINYFIMGLTRYAHDLPFGMILDALIFYNILIISLQAMMHRIEWKRASSGLTVVAAIWVAYCVLEVVNPESVSVSGWFSSVRSVAFYFFFIVVLTQLTMNEYKYLKYMLVIWSVLTLIAVGKACIQKFFGFNAAENYWLFVLGGRSTHIIHSGVRYFSFFSDAANFGGSMGLSMVVFSISALYYRNPWMKIYLLLVAAAACYGMLISGTRSALAVPFVGYTAFIMMSRNIKVIVMGVLLVIAAFVFLKFTSIGQGNALVRRARSAFNSEDPSFKVRLENQAKLREIMADKPFGAGLGHGGGKAKTFTPTAPLSQIPTDSRFVMIWVETGVVGILLHIGILLYILARGAYLVVFKLRNTQLRGFTAALTAGISGIVVMAYANEILGQIPTGAILYMSMGFIFLAPRFDRELSRKEILDKATAAQQPPLRENYE
;
A
#
# COMPACT_ATOMS: atom_id res chain seq x y z
N MET A 1 -38.20 -0.08 37.10
CA MET A 1 -39.19 0.22 36.08
C MET A 1 -38.63 -0.14 34.73
N GLU A 2 -39.27 -1.13 34.24
CA GLU A 2 -39.41 -1.73 32.93
C GLU A 2 -38.19 -2.01 32.05
N ARG A 3 -37.86 -3.31 32.07
CA ARG A 3 -37.04 -4.00 31.07
C ARG A 3 -37.87 -4.14 29.78
N TYR A 4 -37.49 -3.48 28.70
CA TYR A 4 -37.89 -3.92 27.36
C TYR A 4 -36.83 -4.87 26.80
N GLY A 5 -37.03 -6.15 27.07
CA GLY A 5 -36.37 -7.22 26.33
C GLY A 5 -37.07 -7.41 24.98
N SER A 6 -36.52 -6.90 23.88
CA SER A 6 -36.94 -7.29 22.54
C SER A 6 -36.34 -8.67 22.22
N ILE A 7 -37.13 -9.71 22.43
CA ILE A 7 -36.88 -11.05 21.89
C ILE A 7 -37.12 -10.97 20.38
N THR A 8 -36.09 -10.71 19.62
CA THR A 8 -36.13 -10.99 18.18
C THR A 8 -35.88 -12.48 17.99
N THR A 9 -36.94 -13.24 17.93
CA THR A 9 -36.89 -14.63 17.44
C THR A 9 -36.31 -14.61 16.04
N PRO A 10 -35.25 -15.38 15.71
CA PRO A 10 -34.77 -15.49 14.36
C PRO A 10 -35.91 -16.07 13.50
N VAL A 11 -36.37 -15.32 12.51
CA VAL A 11 -37.34 -15.81 11.53
C VAL A 11 -36.66 -16.94 10.77
N SER A 12 -37.02 -18.19 11.11
CA SER A 12 -36.58 -19.39 10.39
C SER A 12 -37.33 -19.45 9.06
N ILE A 13 -36.68 -19.07 7.96
CA ILE A 13 -37.24 -19.25 6.63
C ILE A 13 -37.39 -20.74 6.37
N PRO A 14 -38.59 -21.24 6.05
CA PRO A 14 -38.81 -22.66 5.80
C PRO A 14 -37.92 -23.16 4.65
N ARG A 15 -37.34 -24.35 4.83
CA ARG A 15 -36.38 -24.94 3.87
C ARG A 15 -36.92 -25.05 2.43
N PHE A 16 -38.26 -25.27 2.29
CA PHE A 16 -38.90 -25.35 0.97
C PHE A 16 -38.92 -23.98 0.24
N ILE A 17 -38.99 -22.85 0.98
CA ILE A 17 -38.89 -21.50 0.37
C ILE A 17 -37.47 -21.26 -0.14
N ILE A 18 -36.45 -21.65 0.62
CA ILE A 18 -35.06 -21.58 0.18
C ILE A 18 -34.84 -22.44 -1.06
N GLY A 19 -35.37 -23.66 -1.10
CA GLY A 19 -35.34 -24.55 -2.26
C GLY A 19 -36.01 -23.92 -3.50
N GLY A 20 -37.20 -23.34 -3.32
CA GLY A 20 -37.92 -22.65 -4.38
C GLY A 20 -37.15 -21.43 -4.94
N MET A 21 -36.54 -20.63 -4.07
CA MET A 21 -35.70 -19.50 -4.48
C MET A 21 -34.46 -19.94 -5.27
N LEU A 22 -33.83 -21.05 -4.85
CA LEU A 22 -32.66 -21.61 -5.58
C LEU A 22 -33.06 -22.11 -6.97
N VAL A 23 -34.15 -22.87 -7.07
CA VAL A 23 -34.64 -23.40 -8.37
C VAL A 23 -35.07 -22.24 -9.27
N GLY A 24 -35.83 -21.27 -8.74
CA GLY A 24 -36.23 -20.08 -9.50
C GLY A 24 -35.01 -19.25 -9.97
N GLY A 25 -34.02 -19.08 -9.12
CA GLY A 25 -32.77 -18.39 -9.46
C GLY A 25 -32.00 -19.09 -10.57
N VAL A 26 -31.87 -20.42 -10.51
CA VAL A 26 -31.22 -21.21 -11.58
C VAL A 26 -32.01 -21.10 -12.89
N ALA A 27 -33.35 -21.13 -12.85
CA ALA A 27 -34.19 -20.97 -14.04
C ALA A 27 -34.00 -19.59 -14.69
N VAL A 28 -33.95 -18.52 -13.90
CA VAL A 28 -33.70 -17.15 -14.41
C VAL A 28 -32.33 -17.02 -15.07
N VAL A 29 -31.30 -17.58 -14.45
CA VAL A 29 -29.93 -17.62 -15.02
C VAL A 29 -29.92 -18.41 -16.33
N ALA A 30 -30.56 -19.59 -16.36
CA ALA A 30 -30.66 -20.40 -17.58
C ALA A 30 -31.40 -19.68 -18.71
N MET A 31 -32.52 -19.02 -18.41
CA MET A 31 -33.24 -18.20 -19.39
C MET A 31 -32.39 -17.03 -19.91
N ALA A 32 -31.62 -16.38 -19.05
CA ALA A 32 -30.74 -15.31 -19.48
C ALA A 32 -29.63 -15.82 -20.43
N PHE A 33 -29.06 -16.99 -20.16
CA PHE A 33 -28.10 -17.64 -21.06
C PHE A 33 -28.72 -18.00 -22.42
N LEU A 34 -29.92 -18.58 -22.41
CA LEU A 34 -30.58 -19.06 -23.63
C LEU A 34 -31.06 -17.91 -24.53
N ASN A 35 -31.64 -16.84 -23.94
CA ASN A 35 -32.27 -15.77 -24.72
C ASN A 35 -31.33 -14.60 -25.05
N TYR A 36 -30.33 -14.33 -24.22
CA TYR A 36 -29.47 -13.14 -24.33
C TYR A 36 -27.97 -13.45 -24.41
N GLY A 37 -27.61 -14.74 -24.45
CA GLY A 37 -26.24 -15.19 -24.63
C GLY A 37 -25.40 -15.22 -23.33
N LEU A 38 -24.14 -15.63 -23.50
CA LEU A 38 -23.21 -15.93 -22.40
C LEU A 38 -23.02 -14.73 -21.45
N LEU A 39 -22.89 -13.53 -21.98
CA LEU A 39 -22.62 -12.32 -21.19
C LEU A 39 -23.80 -11.97 -20.28
N ALA A 40 -25.03 -12.02 -20.78
CA ALA A 40 -26.22 -11.76 -19.99
C ALA A 40 -26.42 -12.81 -18.89
N GLY A 41 -26.20 -14.08 -19.19
CA GLY A 41 -26.27 -15.17 -18.23
C GLY A 41 -25.25 -15.03 -17.11
N THR A 42 -24.00 -14.66 -17.42
CA THR A 42 -22.96 -14.43 -16.41
C THR A 42 -23.29 -13.23 -15.51
N VAL A 43 -23.81 -12.13 -16.07
CA VAL A 43 -24.23 -10.95 -15.29
C VAL A 43 -25.35 -11.32 -14.33
N VAL A 44 -26.39 -12.02 -14.80
CA VAL A 44 -27.51 -12.45 -13.94
C VAL A 44 -27.05 -13.42 -12.85
N ALA A 45 -26.14 -14.34 -13.17
CA ALA A 45 -25.56 -15.27 -12.17
C ALA A 45 -24.72 -14.56 -11.12
N ALA A 46 -24.09 -13.42 -11.46
CA ALA A 46 -23.29 -12.63 -10.52
C ALA A 46 -24.13 -11.82 -9.52
N ILE A 47 -25.41 -11.52 -9.80
CA ILE A 47 -26.26 -10.70 -8.94
C ILE A 47 -26.39 -11.24 -7.50
N PRO A 48 -26.67 -12.54 -7.25
CA PRO A 48 -26.76 -13.06 -5.89
C PRO A 48 -25.45 -12.92 -5.12
N ALA A 49 -24.30 -13.13 -5.78
CA ALA A 49 -22.99 -12.95 -5.18
C ALA A 49 -22.73 -11.47 -4.84
N ALA A 50 -23.09 -10.54 -5.74
CA ALA A 50 -22.97 -9.11 -5.51
C ALA A 50 -23.85 -8.65 -4.34
N LEU A 51 -25.09 -9.13 -4.25
CA LEU A 51 -25.99 -8.83 -3.13
C LEU A 51 -25.47 -9.42 -1.80
N CYS A 52 -24.89 -10.62 -1.83
CA CYS A 52 -24.26 -11.22 -0.65
C CYS A 52 -23.04 -10.39 -0.19
N ILE A 53 -22.18 -9.98 -1.11
CA ILE A 53 -21.02 -9.11 -0.83
C ILE A 53 -21.50 -7.78 -0.24
N LEU A 54 -22.51 -7.15 -0.84
CA LEU A 54 -23.10 -5.90 -0.36
C LEU A 54 -23.65 -6.07 1.07
N TRP A 55 -24.42 -7.12 1.33
CA TRP A 55 -24.96 -7.39 2.64
C TRP A 55 -23.90 -7.63 3.72
N VAL A 56 -22.86 -8.41 3.40
CA VAL A 56 -21.73 -8.70 4.31
C VAL A 56 -20.94 -7.43 4.61
N THR A 57 -20.65 -6.62 3.58
CA THR A 57 -19.88 -5.36 3.73
C THR A 57 -20.70 -4.27 4.39
N LEU A 58 -22.03 -4.23 4.22
CA LEU A 58 -22.91 -3.37 5.01
C LEU A 58 -22.94 -3.74 6.49
N ARG A 59 -22.81 -5.02 6.83
CA ARG A 59 -22.68 -5.44 8.23
C ARG A 59 -21.32 -5.13 8.83
N ASN A 60 -20.26 -5.26 8.03
CA ASN A 60 -18.88 -5.01 8.46
C ASN A 60 -18.12 -4.25 7.35
N PRO A 61 -18.14 -2.90 7.37
CA PRO A 61 -17.47 -2.08 6.34
C PRO A 61 -15.98 -2.33 6.19
N ALA A 62 -15.30 -2.81 7.26
CA ALA A 62 -13.89 -3.14 7.18
C ALA A 62 -13.58 -4.26 6.15
N LEU A 63 -14.56 -5.14 5.86
CA LEU A 63 -14.39 -6.18 4.84
C LEU A 63 -14.32 -5.60 3.43
N ALA A 64 -15.06 -4.53 3.14
CA ALA A 64 -14.95 -3.82 1.86
C ALA A 64 -13.54 -3.24 1.68
N MET A 65 -12.99 -2.66 2.75
CA MET A 65 -11.64 -2.09 2.74
C MET A 65 -10.55 -3.16 2.64
N LEU A 66 -10.70 -4.31 3.31
CA LEU A 66 -9.84 -5.47 3.13
C LEU A 66 -9.93 -6.05 1.71
N GLY A 67 -11.13 -6.09 1.13
CA GLY A 67 -11.35 -6.46 -0.27
C GLY A 67 -10.60 -5.53 -1.23
N LEU A 68 -10.70 -4.23 -1.03
CA LEU A 68 -9.92 -3.23 -1.79
C LEU A 68 -8.41 -3.55 -1.68
N PHE A 69 -7.91 -3.82 -0.48
CA PHE A 69 -6.50 -4.12 -0.22
C PHE A 69 -6.03 -5.35 -1.02
N VAL A 70 -6.80 -6.44 -0.99
CA VAL A 70 -6.47 -7.69 -1.68
C VAL A 70 -6.53 -7.51 -3.20
N ILE A 71 -7.63 -6.94 -3.73
CA ILE A 71 -7.82 -6.78 -5.18
C ILE A 71 -6.77 -5.83 -5.75
N ASN A 72 -6.52 -4.70 -5.07
CA ASN A 72 -5.49 -3.74 -5.47
C ASN A 72 -4.12 -4.39 -5.69
N TYR A 73 -3.80 -5.45 -4.95
CA TYR A 73 -2.51 -6.13 -5.05
C TYR A 73 -2.30 -6.81 -6.41
N PHE A 74 -3.38 -7.24 -7.07
CA PHE A 74 -3.34 -7.97 -8.33
C PHE A 74 -3.69 -7.14 -9.57
N ILE A 75 -4.25 -5.94 -9.41
CA ILE A 75 -4.75 -5.10 -10.52
C ILE A 75 -3.70 -4.96 -11.63
N MET A 76 -2.47 -4.58 -11.30
CA MET A 76 -1.42 -4.36 -12.29
C MET A 76 -0.94 -5.66 -12.95
N GLY A 77 -1.06 -6.79 -12.27
CA GLY A 77 -0.82 -8.10 -12.85
C GLY A 77 -1.85 -8.46 -13.93
N LEU A 78 -3.13 -8.16 -13.67
CA LEU A 78 -4.23 -8.44 -14.58
C LEU A 78 -4.16 -7.63 -15.88
N THR A 79 -3.60 -6.40 -15.86
CA THR A 79 -3.42 -5.59 -17.08
C THR A 79 -2.61 -6.29 -18.17
N ARG A 80 -1.79 -7.26 -17.82
CA ARG A 80 -0.97 -8.02 -18.78
C ARG A 80 -1.74 -9.11 -19.50
N TYR A 81 -2.88 -9.53 -18.96
CA TYR A 81 -3.72 -10.58 -19.54
C TYR A 81 -4.89 -10.04 -20.38
N ALA A 82 -5.31 -8.81 -20.08
CA ALA A 82 -6.40 -8.15 -20.79
C ALA A 82 -6.05 -6.67 -21.02
N HIS A 83 -5.32 -6.41 -22.10
CA HIS A 83 -4.71 -5.11 -22.41
C HIS A 83 -5.74 -4.02 -22.70
N ASP A 84 -6.90 -4.40 -23.24
CA ASP A 84 -7.95 -3.46 -23.68
C ASP A 84 -8.86 -2.99 -22.54
N LEU A 85 -8.72 -3.58 -21.35
CA LEU A 85 -9.55 -3.22 -20.21
C LEU A 85 -8.88 -2.14 -19.36
N PRO A 86 -9.63 -1.10 -18.96
CA PRO A 86 -9.10 0.00 -18.15
C PRO A 86 -8.94 -0.40 -16.68
N PHE A 87 -8.04 -1.33 -16.38
CA PHE A 87 -7.83 -1.86 -15.02
C PHE A 87 -7.51 -0.79 -13.96
N GLY A 88 -6.96 0.36 -14.38
CA GLY A 88 -6.79 1.49 -13.46
C GLY A 88 -8.12 1.98 -12.87
N MET A 89 -9.25 1.80 -13.57
CA MET A 89 -10.58 2.15 -13.07
C MET A 89 -11.10 1.16 -12.02
N ILE A 90 -10.52 -0.04 -11.89
CA ILE A 90 -10.94 -0.99 -10.85
C ILE A 90 -10.67 -0.42 -9.46
N LEU A 91 -9.53 0.25 -9.26
CA LEU A 91 -9.24 0.90 -7.98
C LEU A 91 -10.23 2.03 -7.70
N ASP A 92 -10.57 2.83 -8.72
CA ASP A 92 -11.61 3.86 -8.61
C ASP A 92 -12.95 3.24 -8.18
N ALA A 93 -13.38 2.18 -8.87
CA ALA A 93 -14.63 1.46 -8.55
C ALA A 93 -14.62 0.89 -7.12
N LEU A 94 -13.50 0.34 -6.66
CA LEU A 94 -13.36 -0.15 -5.29
C LEU A 94 -13.42 0.98 -4.26
N ILE A 95 -12.83 2.13 -4.53
CA ILE A 95 -12.93 3.32 -3.67
C ILE A 95 -14.38 3.81 -3.65
N PHE A 96 -15.03 3.95 -4.81
CA PHE A 96 -16.46 4.34 -4.90
C PHE A 96 -17.36 3.35 -4.16
N TYR A 97 -17.13 2.06 -4.29
CA TYR A 97 -17.85 1.05 -3.52
C TYR A 97 -17.71 1.24 -2.01
N ASN A 98 -16.49 1.50 -1.53
CA ASN A 98 -16.26 1.78 -0.11
C ASN A 98 -16.95 3.09 0.33
N ILE A 99 -16.94 4.13 -0.50
CA ILE A 99 -17.68 5.38 -0.23
C ILE A 99 -19.18 5.10 -0.16
N LEU A 100 -19.73 4.29 -1.08
CA LEU A 100 -21.14 3.89 -1.06
C LEU A 100 -21.50 3.18 0.24
N ILE A 101 -20.69 2.19 0.67
CA ILE A 101 -20.90 1.48 1.93
C ILE A 101 -20.92 2.45 3.12
N ILE A 102 -19.95 3.38 3.19
CA ILE A 102 -19.90 4.40 4.24
C ILE A 102 -21.12 5.33 4.19
N SER A 103 -21.55 5.76 3.00
CA SER A 103 -22.72 6.62 2.83
C SER A 103 -24.00 5.93 3.32
N LEU A 104 -24.19 4.66 2.95
CA LEU A 104 -25.33 3.87 3.44
C LEU A 104 -25.29 3.66 4.96
N GLN A 105 -24.11 3.42 5.53
CA GLN A 105 -23.92 3.34 6.97
C GLN A 105 -24.20 4.68 7.68
N ALA A 106 -23.84 5.80 7.05
CA ALA A 106 -24.09 7.14 7.58
C ALA A 106 -25.60 7.46 7.60
N MET A 107 -26.34 7.08 6.54
CA MET A 107 -27.82 7.18 6.51
C MET A 107 -28.48 6.36 7.61
N MET A 108 -27.86 5.25 8.01
CA MET A 108 -28.31 4.39 9.12
C MET A 108 -27.80 4.89 10.49
N HIS A 109 -27.20 6.07 10.59
CA HIS A 109 -26.60 6.65 11.80
C HIS A 109 -25.55 5.76 12.48
N ARG A 110 -24.85 4.90 11.73
CA ARG A 110 -23.84 3.95 12.25
C ARG A 110 -22.40 4.46 12.14
N ILE A 111 -22.18 5.62 11.50
CA ILE A 111 -20.84 6.19 11.29
C ILE A 111 -20.58 7.35 12.26
N GLU A 112 -19.49 7.26 12.97
CA GLU A 112 -18.94 8.35 13.77
C GLU A 112 -17.87 9.10 12.96
N TRP A 113 -18.25 10.17 12.29
CA TRP A 113 -17.34 10.99 11.46
C TRP A 113 -16.11 11.52 12.23
N LYS A 114 -16.24 11.72 13.56
CA LYS A 114 -15.12 12.11 14.43
C LYS A 114 -13.92 11.13 14.36
N ARG A 115 -14.13 9.92 13.90
CA ARG A 115 -13.06 8.91 13.72
C ARG A 115 -12.07 9.31 12.63
N ALA A 116 -12.53 9.97 11.57
CA ALA A 116 -11.71 10.50 10.49
C ALA A 116 -11.16 11.91 10.78
N SER A 117 -11.54 12.55 11.90
CA SER A 117 -11.00 13.85 12.32
C SER A 117 -9.60 13.68 12.90
N SER A 118 -8.61 13.55 12.05
CA SER A 118 -7.20 13.39 12.41
C SER A 118 -6.32 14.39 11.64
N GLY A 119 -5.15 14.70 12.20
CA GLY A 119 -4.19 15.53 11.48
C GLY A 119 -3.79 14.97 10.12
N LEU A 120 -3.83 13.64 9.93
CA LEU A 120 -3.59 13.01 8.64
C LEU A 120 -4.70 13.37 7.62
N THR A 121 -5.95 13.34 8.03
CA THR A 121 -7.08 13.75 7.17
C THR A 121 -6.97 15.21 6.77
N VAL A 122 -6.56 16.08 7.71
CA VAL A 122 -6.37 17.51 7.44
C VAL A 122 -5.29 17.74 6.38
N VAL A 123 -4.10 17.15 6.57
CA VAL A 123 -3.01 17.34 5.58
C VAL A 123 -3.34 16.68 4.23
N ALA A 124 -4.05 15.57 4.22
CA ALA A 124 -4.53 14.95 2.98
C ALA A 124 -5.57 15.82 2.27
N ALA A 125 -6.48 16.47 3.00
CA ALA A 125 -7.46 17.41 2.45
C ALA A 125 -6.78 18.67 1.88
N ILE A 126 -5.76 19.22 2.58
CA ILE A 126 -4.95 20.33 2.08
C ILE A 126 -4.27 19.95 0.76
N TRP A 127 -3.71 18.74 0.69
CA TRP A 127 -3.08 18.24 -0.53
C TRP A 127 -4.08 18.10 -1.69
N VAL A 128 -5.27 17.55 -1.42
CA VAL A 128 -6.34 17.47 -2.42
C VAL A 128 -6.77 18.86 -2.87
N ALA A 129 -7.00 19.79 -1.94
CA ALA A 129 -7.39 21.15 -2.28
C ALA A 129 -6.37 21.84 -3.20
N TYR A 130 -5.08 21.70 -2.88
CA TYR A 130 -4.01 22.21 -3.73
C TYR A 130 -4.02 21.58 -5.13
N CYS A 131 -4.09 20.23 -5.21
CA CYS A 131 -4.12 19.51 -6.50
C CYS A 131 -5.39 19.78 -7.32
N VAL A 132 -6.52 20.09 -6.68
CA VAL A 132 -7.75 20.51 -7.38
C VAL A 132 -7.57 21.92 -7.95
N LEU A 133 -6.97 22.84 -7.20
CA LEU A 133 -6.68 24.19 -7.68
C LEU A 133 -5.73 24.22 -8.87
N GLU A 134 -4.87 23.19 -9.03
CA GLU A 134 -3.99 23.06 -10.20
C GLU A 134 -4.77 22.93 -11.54
N VAL A 135 -6.07 22.71 -11.55
CA VAL A 135 -6.88 22.73 -12.78
C VAL A 135 -6.92 24.11 -13.43
N VAL A 136 -6.80 25.18 -12.63
CA VAL A 136 -6.76 26.58 -13.10
C VAL A 136 -5.34 27.12 -13.24
N ASN A 137 -4.33 26.28 -13.13
CA ASN A 137 -2.94 26.67 -13.36
C ASN A 137 -2.79 27.13 -14.81
N PRO A 138 -2.30 28.38 -15.07
CA PRO A 138 -2.17 28.91 -16.43
C PRO A 138 -1.27 28.10 -17.36
N GLU A 139 -0.32 27.35 -16.81
CA GLU A 139 0.59 26.47 -17.54
C GLU A 139 -0.05 25.11 -17.89
N SER A 140 -1.21 24.80 -17.32
CA SER A 140 -1.89 23.52 -17.56
C SER A 140 -2.66 23.56 -18.88
N VAL A 141 -2.13 22.88 -19.89
CA VAL A 141 -2.71 22.83 -21.24
C VAL A 141 -3.67 21.65 -21.45
N SER A 142 -3.84 20.76 -20.49
CA SER A 142 -4.65 19.54 -20.65
C SER A 142 -5.48 19.22 -19.41
N VAL A 143 -6.78 19.53 -19.44
CA VAL A 143 -7.73 19.17 -18.37
C VAL A 143 -7.85 17.64 -18.24
N SER A 144 -7.78 16.88 -19.34
CA SER A 144 -7.80 15.41 -19.30
C SER A 144 -6.54 14.85 -18.65
N GLY A 145 -5.37 15.48 -18.86
CA GLY A 145 -4.13 15.16 -18.16
C GLY A 145 -4.25 15.40 -16.66
N TRP A 146 -4.79 16.57 -16.27
CA TRP A 146 -5.10 16.87 -14.87
C TRP A 146 -6.04 15.82 -14.24
N PHE A 147 -7.19 15.54 -14.89
CA PHE A 147 -8.15 14.56 -14.37
C PHE A 147 -7.57 13.15 -14.20
N SER A 148 -6.73 12.72 -15.14
CA SER A 148 -6.04 11.43 -15.03
C SER A 148 -5.03 11.40 -13.89
N SER A 149 -4.36 12.53 -13.60
CA SER A 149 -3.28 12.60 -12.63
C SER A 149 -3.75 12.86 -11.21
N VAL A 150 -4.74 13.74 -11.00
CA VAL A 150 -5.23 14.09 -9.67
C VAL A 150 -5.70 12.88 -8.87
N ARG A 151 -6.25 11.85 -9.54
CA ARG A 151 -6.68 10.59 -8.90
C ARG A 151 -5.52 9.92 -8.16
N SER A 152 -4.43 9.65 -8.86
CA SER A 152 -3.26 8.93 -8.30
C SER A 152 -2.36 9.82 -7.45
N VAL A 153 -2.37 11.12 -7.67
CA VAL A 153 -1.53 12.08 -6.95
C VAL A 153 -2.16 12.48 -5.62
N ALA A 154 -3.49 12.67 -5.57
CA ALA A 154 -4.17 13.21 -4.40
C ALA A 154 -5.36 12.37 -3.91
N PHE A 155 -6.32 11.99 -4.80
CA PHE A 155 -7.57 11.37 -4.35
C PHE A 155 -7.38 10.00 -3.72
N TYR A 156 -6.50 9.14 -4.24
CA TYR A 156 -6.26 7.82 -3.63
C TYR A 156 -5.68 7.96 -2.22
N PHE A 157 -4.76 8.89 -2.02
CA PHE A 157 -4.23 9.17 -0.68
C PHE A 157 -5.36 9.59 0.27
N PHE A 158 -6.14 10.60 -0.09
CA PHE A 158 -7.21 11.13 0.76
C PHE A 158 -8.27 10.07 1.07
N PHE A 159 -8.87 9.46 0.03
CA PHE A 159 -9.96 8.52 0.25
C PHE A 159 -9.52 7.27 1.00
N ILE A 160 -8.39 6.66 0.65
CA ILE A 160 -7.93 5.46 1.35
C ILE A 160 -7.62 5.76 2.82
N VAL A 161 -7.02 6.92 3.13
CA VAL A 161 -6.78 7.35 4.52
C VAL A 161 -8.09 7.53 5.29
N VAL A 162 -9.06 8.26 4.72
CA VAL A 162 -10.35 8.53 5.38
C VAL A 162 -11.14 7.23 5.57
N LEU A 163 -11.25 6.41 4.52
CA LEU A 163 -11.95 5.12 4.57
C LEU A 163 -11.32 4.18 5.60
N THR A 164 -9.98 4.10 5.66
CA THR A 164 -9.27 3.30 6.67
C THR A 164 -9.63 3.73 8.08
N GLN A 165 -9.63 5.05 8.35
CA GLN A 165 -9.94 5.58 9.68
C GLN A 165 -11.41 5.37 10.09
N LEU A 166 -12.34 5.42 9.13
CA LEU A 166 -13.76 5.21 9.38
C LEU A 166 -14.11 3.72 9.59
N THR A 167 -13.53 2.83 8.77
CA THR A 167 -13.94 1.42 8.72
C THR A 167 -13.06 0.51 9.56
N MET A 168 -11.75 0.75 9.61
CA MET A 168 -10.78 -0.13 10.28
C MET A 168 -10.36 0.39 11.67
N ASN A 169 -11.32 0.75 12.47
CA ASN A 169 -11.16 1.50 13.71
C ASN A 169 -10.92 0.64 14.98
N GLU A 170 -10.71 -0.66 14.83
CA GLU A 170 -10.39 -1.61 15.90
C GLU A 170 -9.00 -2.22 15.67
N TYR A 171 -8.28 -2.51 16.77
CA TYR A 171 -6.93 -3.08 16.70
C TYR A 171 -6.85 -4.41 15.92
N LYS A 172 -7.92 -5.20 15.91
CA LYS A 172 -7.96 -6.47 15.15
C LYS A 172 -7.73 -6.26 13.65
N TYR A 173 -8.20 -5.16 13.07
CA TYR A 173 -8.07 -4.90 11.63
C TYR A 173 -6.62 -4.60 11.22
N LEU A 174 -5.83 -3.95 12.08
CA LEU A 174 -4.39 -3.82 11.87
C LEU A 174 -3.73 -5.22 11.78
N LYS A 175 -4.08 -6.13 12.67
CA LYS A 175 -3.55 -7.51 12.63
C LYS A 175 -4.00 -8.25 11.36
N TYR A 176 -5.27 -8.13 10.97
CA TYR A 176 -5.78 -8.74 9.74
C TYR A 176 -5.05 -8.21 8.51
N MET A 177 -4.86 -6.88 8.41
CA MET A 177 -4.07 -6.30 7.32
C MET A 177 -2.66 -6.88 7.27
N LEU A 178 -1.94 -6.96 8.40
CA LEU A 178 -0.59 -7.50 8.45
C LEU A 178 -0.54 -8.98 8.03
N VAL A 179 -1.50 -9.80 8.46
CA VAL A 179 -1.58 -11.22 8.07
C VAL A 179 -1.89 -11.37 6.58
N ILE A 180 -2.89 -10.65 6.07
CA ILE A 180 -3.23 -10.69 4.63
C ILE A 180 -2.03 -10.21 3.81
N TRP A 181 -1.40 -9.11 4.20
CA TRP A 181 -0.22 -8.59 3.51
C TRP A 181 0.95 -9.59 3.50
N SER A 182 1.19 -10.31 4.61
CA SER A 182 2.23 -11.33 4.65
C SER A 182 1.98 -12.46 3.66
N VAL A 183 0.74 -12.91 3.54
CA VAL A 183 0.34 -13.93 2.54
C VAL A 183 0.51 -13.40 1.12
N LEU A 184 0.03 -12.18 0.83
CA LEU A 184 0.19 -11.54 -0.47
C LEU A 184 1.66 -11.34 -0.85
N THR A 185 2.52 -11.02 0.13
CA THR A 185 3.98 -10.93 -0.08
C THR A 185 4.56 -12.28 -0.52
N LEU A 186 4.18 -13.38 0.13
CA LEU A 186 4.64 -14.73 -0.27
C LEU A 186 4.16 -15.10 -1.66
N ILE A 187 2.90 -14.80 -2.00
CA ILE A 187 2.35 -15.04 -3.34
C ILE A 187 3.13 -14.23 -4.40
N ALA A 188 3.44 -12.96 -4.10
CA ALA A 188 4.20 -12.12 -5.02
C ALA A 188 5.64 -12.61 -5.22
N VAL A 189 6.31 -13.03 -4.15
CA VAL A 189 7.66 -13.62 -4.24
C VAL A 189 7.59 -14.94 -5.01
N GLY A 190 6.61 -15.79 -4.74
CA GLY A 190 6.40 -17.04 -5.47
C GLY A 190 6.22 -16.82 -6.98
N LYS A 191 5.41 -15.82 -7.37
CA LYS A 191 5.25 -15.45 -8.79
C LYS A 191 6.56 -14.95 -9.39
N ALA A 192 7.32 -14.13 -8.68
CA ALA A 192 8.64 -13.67 -9.16
C ALA A 192 9.66 -14.83 -9.29
N CYS A 193 9.59 -15.83 -8.41
CA CYS A 193 10.36 -17.06 -8.52
C CYS A 193 9.96 -17.85 -9.78
N ILE A 194 8.66 -17.98 -10.08
CA ILE A 194 8.19 -18.61 -11.31
C ILE A 194 8.77 -17.87 -12.52
N GLN A 195 8.69 -16.53 -12.56
CA GLN A 195 9.28 -15.74 -13.65
C GLN A 195 10.79 -15.98 -13.79
N LYS A 196 11.50 -16.18 -12.68
CA LYS A 196 12.96 -16.38 -12.69
C LYS A 196 13.38 -17.78 -13.11
N PHE A 197 12.71 -18.82 -12.63
CA PHE A 197 13.16 -20.21 -12.81
C PHE A 197 12.48 -20.91 -14.00
N PHE A 198 11.24 -20.51 -14.31
CA PHE A 198 10.45 -21.10 -15.41
C PHE A 198 10.24 -20.15 -16.59
N GLY A 199 10.62 -18.87 -16.43
CA GLY A 199 10.46 -17.85 -17.45
C GLY A 199 9.13 -17.10 -17.37
N PHE A 200 8.97 -16.15 -18.29
CA PHE A 200 7.75 -15.36 -18.44
C PHE A 200 6.70 -16.15 -19.23
N ASN A 201 5.43 -16.03 -18.84
CA ASN A 201 4.33 -16.63 -19.57
C ASN A 201 3.99 -15.85 -20.86
N ALA A 202 3.07 -16.35 -21.69
CA ALA A 202 2.73 -15.74 -22.97
C ALA A 202 2.28 -14.29 -22.85
N ALA A 203 1.43 -13.96 -21.85
CA ALA A 203 0.95 -12.59 -21.61
C ALA A 203 2.06 -11.64 -21.12
N GLU A 204 2.95 -12.12 -20.27
CA GLU A 204 4.12 -11.36 -19.81
C GLU A 204 5.12 -11.14 -20.93
N ASN A 205 5.36 -12.12 -21.78
CA ASN A 205 6.20 -11.99 -22.97
C ASN A 205 5.60 -11.00 -23.97
N TYR A 206 4.29 -11.05 -24.21
CA TYR A 206 3.62 -10.06 -25.05
C TYR A 206 3.81 -8.66 -24.51
N TRP A 207 3.58 -8.45 -23.20
CA TRP A 207 3.80 -7.15 -22.56
C TRP A 207 5.26 -6.67 -22.66
N LEU A 208 6.23 -7.58 -22.47
CA LEU A 208 7.64 -7.25 -22.55
C LEU A 208 8.08 -6.87 -23.97
N PHE A 209 7.74 -7.68 -24.95
CA PHE A 209 8.32 -7.58 -26.30
C PHE A 209 7.45 -6.80 -27.30
N VAL A 210 6.14 -6.73 -27.09
CA VAL A 210 5.22 -6.01 -27.98
C VAL A 210 4.81 -4.66 -27.39
N LEU A 211 4.48 -4.61 -26.08
CA LEU A 211 4.03 -3.39 -25.42
C LEU A 211 5.16 -2.55 -24.80
N GLY A 212 6.43 -2.87 -25.08
CA GLY A 212 7.59 -2.03 -24.76
C GLY A 212 8.16 -2.20 -23.35
N GLY A 213 7.64 -3.13 -22.53
CA GLY A 213 8.14 -3.40 -21.18
C GLY A 213 9.60 -3.85 -21.13
N ARG A 214 10.13 -4.37 -22.26
CA ARG A 214 11.52 -4.82 -22.38
C ARG A 214 12.55 -3.75 -22.02
N SER A 215 12.33 -2.51 -22.42
CA SER A 215 13.28 -1.41 -22.25
C SER A 215 13.70 -1.18 -20.79
N THR A 216 12.81 -1.48 -19.83
CA THR A 216 13.05 -1.27 -18.40
C THR A 216 13.30 -2.56 -17.62
N HIS A 217 12.97 -3.73 -18.20
CA HIS A 217 13.02 -5.03 -17.50
C HIS A 217 14.10 -5.97 -18.01
N ILE A 218 14.52 -5.85 -19.27
CA ILE A 218 15.65 -6.60 -19.81
C ILE A 218 16.75 -5.60 -20.13
N ILE A 219 17.58 -5.34 -19.15
CA ILE A 219 18.67 -4.34 -19.24
C ILE A 219 20.02 -5.07 -19.32
N HIS A 220 21.06 -4.33 -19.72
CA HIS A 220 22.41 -4.90 -19.89
C HIS A 220 22.93 -5.66 -18.66
N SER A 221 22.54 -5.24 -17.44
CA SER A 221 22.94 -5.91 -16.18
C SER A 221 22.08 -7.13 -15.81
N GLY A 222 21.14 -7.54 -16.65
CA GLY A 222 20.29 -8.72 -16.49
C GLY A 222 18.79 -8.45 -16.44
N VAL A 223 18.02 -9.51 -16.20
CA VAL A 223 16.56 -9.46 -16.11
C VAL A 223 16.10 -8.93 -14.75
N ARG A 224 15.07 -8.11 -14.78
CA ARG A 224 14.42 -7.52 -13.59
C ARG A 224 13.01 -8.11 -13.47
N TYR A 225 12.77 -8.87 -12.41
CA TYR A 225 11.48 -9.52 -12.17
C TYR A 225 10.51 -8.57 -11.49
N PHE A 226 9.23 -8.63 -11.87
CA PHE A 226 8.20 -7.65 -11.51
C PHE A 226 6.96 -8.26 -10.85
N SER A 227 6.81 -9.59 -10.87
CA SER A 227 5.66 -10.28 -10.28
C SER A 227 4.31 -9.75 -10.79
N PHE A 228 3.38 -9.36 -9.89
CA PHE A 228 2.09 -8.75 -10.20
C PHE A 228 2.13 -7.21 -10.22
N PHE A 229 3.30 -6.60 -10.00
CA PHE A 229 3.45 -5.16 -9.87
C PHE A 229 3.55 -4.45 -11.22
N SER A 230 3.37 -3.12 -11.23
CA SER A 230 3.49 -2.31 -12.43
C SER A 230 4.83 -2.50 -13.14
N ASP A 231 5.88 -2.57 -12.34
CA ASP A 231 7.26 -2.69 -12.78
C ASP A 231 8.15 -3.28 -11.69
N ALA A 232 9.40 -3.58 -12.02
CA ALA A 232 10.36 -4.18 -11.12
C ALA A 232 10.79 -3.24 -9.97
N ALA A 233 10.70 -1.90 -10.13
CA ALA A 233 11.04 -0.97 -9.06
C ALA A 233 9.95 -0.95 -8.00
N ASN A 234 8.69 -0.94 -8.42
CA ASN A 234 7.54 -1.03 -7.53
C ASN A 234 7.54 -2.36 -6.76
N PHE A 235 7.79 -3.50 -7.46
CA PHE A 235 7.94 -4.80 -6.81
C PHE A 235 9.09 -4.80 -5.79
N GLY A 236 10.27 -4.36 -6.18
CA GLY A 236 11.44 -4.34 -5.29
C GLY A 236 11.26 -3.47 -4.06
N GLY A 237 10.69 -2.27 -4.23
CA GLY A 237 10.40 -1.36 -3.12
C GLY A 237 9.33 -1.91 -2.18
N SER A 238 8.25 -2.52 -2.72
CA SER A 238 7.22 -3.16 -1.92
C SER A 238 7.76 -4.37 -1.14
N MET A 239 8.67 -5.14 -1.73
CA MET A 239 9.34 -6.23 -1.03
C MET A 239 10.30 -5.71 0.05
N GLY A 240 11.04 -4.63 -0.22
CA GLY A 240 11.84 -3.94 0.81
C GLY A 240 10.99 -3.44 1.98
N LEU A 241 9.83 -2.86 1.68
CA LEU A 241 8.84 -2.44 2.68
C LEU A 241 8.35 -3.63 3.51
N SER A 242 7.96 -4.74 2.85
CA SER A 242 7.52 -5.97 3.51
C SER A 242 8.62 -6.56 4.39
N MET A 243 9.87 -6.59 3.93
CA MET A 243 11.04 -7.03 4.70
C MET A 243 11.16 -6.25 6.02
N VAL A 244 11.13 -4.92 5.97
CA VAL A 244 11.25 -4.06 7.15
C VAL A 244 10.06 -4.27 8.09
N VAL A 245 8.83 -4.23 7.55
CA VAL A 245 7.62 -4.32 8.39
C VAL A 245 7.53 -5.68 9.07
N PHE A 246 7.74 -6.78 8.38
CA PHE A 246 7.56 -8.11 8.97
C PHE A 246 8.71 -8.52 9.88
N SER A 247 9.96 -8.16 9.58
CA SER A 247 11.09 -8.44 10.48
C SER A 247 10.95 -7.68 11.82
N ILE A 248 10.61 -6.40 11.78
CA ILE A 248 10.38 -5.62 13.00
C ILE A 248 9.14 -6.13 13.75
N SER A 249 8.03 -6.40 13.05
CA SER A 249 6.81 -6.92 13.66
C SER A 249 7.04 -8.25 14.37
N ALA A 250 7.89 -9.13 13.81
CA ALA A 250 8.25 -10.41 14.40
C ALA A 250 8.85 -10.27 15.81
N LEU A 251 9.62 -9.19 16.07
CA LEU A 251 10.22 -8.95 17.39
C LEU A 251 9.18 -8.75 18.50
N TYR A 252 7.99 -8.30 18.14
CA TYR A 252 6.92 -7.91 19.09
C TYR A 252 5.79 -8.94 19.20
N TYR A 253 5.81 -10.04 18.43
CA TYR A 253 4.88 -11.15 18.65
C TYR A 253 5.31 -12.00 19.84
N ARG A 254 4.33 -12.42 20.70
CA ARG A 254 4.59 -13.33 21.82
C ARG A 254 4.64 -14.79 21.35
N ASN A 255 3.78 -15.15 20.38
CA ASN A 255 3.73 -16.51 19.84
C ASN A 255 5.00 -16.79 19.00
N PRO A 256 5.81 -17.82 19.36
CA PRO A 256 7.03 -18.14 18.65
C PRO A 256 6.79 -18.59 17.20
N TRP A 257 5.71 -19.30 16.92
CA TRP A 257 5.37 -19.72 15.56
C TRP A 257 5.07 -18.55 14.64
N MET A 258 4.32 -17.56 15.14
CA MET A 258 4.06 -16.33 14.38
C MET A 258 5.34 -15.51 14.17
N LYS A 259 6.24 -15.49 15.15
CA LYS A 259 7.55 -14.85 15.02
C LYS A 259 8.38 -15.50 13.91
N ILE A 260 8.50 -16.82 13.91
CA ILE A 260 9.23 -17.59 12.88
C ILE A 260 8.58 -17.36 11.52
N TYR A 261 7.24 -17.46 11.43
CA TYR A 261 6.51 -17.20 10.19
C TYR A 261 6.83 -15.82 9.60
N LEU A 262 6.75 -14.76 10.39
CA LEU A 262 7.02 -13.39 9.91
C LEU A 262 8.49 -13.19 9.53
N LEU A 263 9.43 -13.84 10.20
CA LEU A 263 10.85 -13.83 9.80
C LEU A 263 11.06 -14.55 8.46
N LEU A 264 10.36 -15.66 8.21
CA LEU A 264 10.38 -16.33 6.90
C LEU A 264 9.78 -15.44 5.81
N VAL A 265 8.67 -14.76 6.09
CA VAL A 265 8.09 -13.75 5.15
C VAL A 265 9.09 -12.64 4.86
N ALA A 266 9.77 -12.11 5.89
CA ALA A 266 10.79 -11.06 5.72
C ALA A 266 12.00 -11.55 4.90
N ALA A 267 12.44 -12.78 5.10
CA ALA A 267 13.50 -13.39 4.31
C ALA A 267 13.10 -13.61 2.85
N ALA A 268 11.88 -14.10 2.61
CA ALA A 268 11.31 -14.22 1.26
C ALA A 268 11.19 -12.84 0.58
N ALA A 269 10.72 -11.82 1.29
CA ALA A 269 10.64 -10.45 0.80
C ALA A 269 12.03 -9.87 0.46
N CYS A 270 13.05 -10.13 1.29
CA CYS A 270 14.44 -9.78 0.99
C CYS A 270 14.89 -10.40 -0.33
N TYR A 271 14.64 -11.69 -0.52
CA TYR A 271 14.94 -12.36 -1.78
C TYR A 271 14.19 -11.75 -2.96
N GLY A 272 12.89 -11.48 -2.82
CA GLY A 272 12.06 -10.80 -3.83
C GLY A 272 12.62 -9.43 -4.20
N MET A 273 13.03 -8.62 -3.22
CA MET A 273 13.67 -7.32 -3.42
C MET A 273 14.96 -7.46 -4.25
N LEU A 274 15.80 -8.43 -3.93
CA LEU A 274 17.07 -8.66 -4.64
C LEU A 274 16.86 -9.09 -6.10
N ILE A 275 15.92 -10.01 -6.36
CA ILE A 275 15.65 -10.48 -7.74
C ILE A 275 14.91 -9.43 -8.59
N SER A 276 14.25 -8.44 -7.97
CA SER A 276 13.70 -7.29 -8.71
C SER A 276 14.80 -6.53 -9.45
N GLY A 277 16.03 -6.68 -8.99
CA GLY A 277 17.18 -5.99 -9.53
C GLY A 277 17.09 -4.46 -9.46
N THR A 278 16.27 -3.91 -8.59
CA THR A 278 16.13 -2.47 -8.39
C THR A 278 17.07 -1.99 -7.31
N ARG A 279 18.11 -1.25 -7.70
CA ARG A 279 19.14 -0.75 -6.79
C ARG A 279 18.60 0.18 -5.70
N SER A 280 17.71 1.09 -6.07
CA SER A 280 17.08 2.03 -5.13
C SER A 280 16.21 1.33 -4.07
N ALA A 281 15.73 0.11 -4.32
CA ALA A 281 14.98 -0.66 -3.33
C ALA A 281 15.80 -0.99 -2.08
N LEU A 282 17.14 -1.06 -2.19
CA LEU A 282 18.04 -1.23 -1.04
C LEU A 282 17.97 -0.07 -0.05
N ALA A 283 17.60 1.13 -0.49
CA ALA A 283 17.40 2.25 0.42
C ALA A 283 16.30 1.96 1.45
N VAL A 284 15.29 1.13 1.09
CA VAL A 284 14.17 0.84 1.97
C VAL A 284 14.61 0.16 3.27
N PRO A 285 15.31 -0.97 3.27
CA PRO A 285 15.78 -1.58 4.52
C PRO A 285 16.84 -0.73 5.23
N PHE A 286 17.77 -0.08 4.53
CA PHE A 286 18.78 0.76 5.18
C PHE A 286 18.15 1.90 5.96
N VAL A 287 17.30 2.68 5.33
CA VAL A 287 16.61 3.81 5.98
C VAL A 287 15.57 3.32 6.98
N GLY A 288 14.83 2.28 6.63
CA GLY A 288 13.80 1.70 7.50
C GLY A 288 14.37 1.19 8.82
N TYR A 289 15.43 0.39 8.78
CA TYR A 289 16.06 -0.08 10.02
C TYR A 289 16.73 1.04 10.80
N THR A 290 17.34 2.02 10.13
CA THR A 290 17.88 3.21 10.79
C THR A 290 16.78 3.99 11.53
N ALA A 291 15.65 4.23 10.86
CA ALA A 291 14.50 4.89 11.49
C ALA A 291 13.94 4.09 12.68
N PHE A 292 13.87 2.76 12.56
CA PHE A 292 13.47 1.88 13.68
C PHE A 292 14.43 1.98 14.87
N ILE A 293 15.74 1.96 14.62
CA ILE A 293 16.78 2.10 15.64
C ILE A 293 16.63 3.44 16.37
N MET A 294 16.41 4.54 15.64
CA MET A 294 16.19 5.87 16.21
C MET A 294 14.92 5.95 17.06
N MET A 295 13.88 5.19 16.72
CA MET A 295 12.63 5.11 17.52
C MET A 295 12.72 4.11 18.68
N SER A 296 13.78 3.31 18.79
CA SER A 296 13.94 2.30 19.84
C SER A 296 14.26 2.96 21.18
N ARG A 297 13.65 2.44 22.25
CA ARG A 297 13.98 2.82 23.64
C ARG A 297 14.99 1.86 24.30
N ASN A 298 15.34 0.77 23.60
CA ASN A 298 16.22 -0.27 24.14
C ASN A 298 17.62 -0.09 23.60
N ILE A 299 18.58 0.23 24.47
CA ILE A 299 19.97 0.45 24.08
C ILE A 299 20.61 -0.78 23.40
N LYS A 300 20.23 -1.99 23.78
CA LYS A 300 20.73 -3.22 23.14
C LYS A 300 20.27 -3.28 21.67
N VAL A 301 19.02 -2.91 21.39
CA VAL A 301 18.47 -2.85 20.02
C VAL A 301 19.18 -1.77 19.21
N ILE A 302 19.47 -0.61 19.83
CA ILE A 302 20.20 0.50 19.21
C ILE A 302 21.60 0.03 18.82
N VAL A 303 22.38 -0.50 19.76
CA VAL A 303 23.77 -0.92 19.52
C VAL A 303 23.83 -2.03 18.48
N MET A 304 23.05 -3.11 18.67
CA MET A 304 23.02 -4.23 17.71
C MET A 304 22.54 -3.78 16.31
N GLY A 305 21.52 -2.94 16.27
CA GLY A 305 20.97 -2.43 15.01
C GLY A 305 21.97 -1.56 14.25
N VAL A 306 22.63 -0.63 14.93
CA VAL A 306 23.69 0.21 14.36
C VAL A 306 24.82 -0.65 13.82
N LEU A 307 25.30 -1.62 14.62
CA LEU A 307 26.35 -2.54 14.17
C LEU A 307 25.95 -3.34 12.92
N LEU A 308 24.70 -3.84 12.87
CA LEU A 308 24.20 -4.56 11.70
C LEU A 308 24.09 -3.66 10.45
N VAL A 309 23.59 -2.44 10.58
CA VAL A 309 23.50 -1.48 9.46
C VAL A 309 24.89 -1.11 8.95
N ILE A 310 25.83 -0.84 9.85
CA ILE A 310 27.23 -0.55 9.50
C ILE A 310 27.87 -1.77 8.83
N ALA A 311 27.70 -2.96 9.39
CA ALA A 311 28.26 -4.20 8.82
C ALA A 311 27.71 -4.45 7.40
N ALA A 312 26.40 -4.28 7.19
CA ALA A 312 25.79 -4.41 5.87
C ALA A 312 26.33 -3.36 4.87
N PHE A 313 26.50 -2.11 5.32
CA PHE A 313 27.06 -1.05 4.50
C PHE A 313 28.53 -1.33 4.14
N VAL A 314 29.35 -1.71 5.11
CA VAL A 314 30.76 -2.08 4.90
C VAL A 314 30.87 -3.29 3.97
N PHE A 315 30.05 -4.33 4.18
CA PHE A 315 29.99 -5.48 3.29
C PHE A 315 29.68 -5.10 1.84
N LEU A 316 28.68 -4.26 1.61
CA LEU A 316 28.28 -3.89 0.26
C LEU A 316 29.26 -2.91 -0.40
N LYS A 317 29.85 -1.96 0.32
CA LYS A 317 30.69 -0.90 -0.25
C LYS A 317 32.17 -1.26 -0.31
N PHE A 318 32.70 -1.91 0.73
CA PHE A 318 34.15 -2.05 0.92
C PHE A 318 34.69 -3.46 0.76
N THR A 319 33.85 -4.50 0.64
CA THR A 319 34.34 -5.87 0.45
C THR A 319 34.13 -6.37 -0.98
N SER A 320 34.92 -7.36 -1.41
CA SER A 320 34.75 -8.06 -2.69
C SER A 320 34.04 -9.42 -2.55
N ILE A 321 33.66 -9.82 -1.33
CA ILE A 321 33.07 -11.13 -1.01
C ILE A 321 31.74 -11.30 -1.78
N GLY A 322 31.59 -12.39 -2.54
CA GLY A 322 30.36 -12.69 -3.27
C GLY A 322 30.21 -11.95 -4.62
N GLN A 323 31.25 -11.35 -5.19
CA GLN A 323 31.19 -10.68 -6.51
C GLN A 323 30.83 -11.63 -7.66
N GLY A 324 31.08 -12.93 -7.53
CA GLY A 324 30.61 -13.93 -8.50
C GLY A 324 29.07 -14.05 -8.56
N ASN A 325 28.37 -13.68 -7.48
CA ASN A 325 26.92 -13.68 -7.45
C ASN A 325 26.35 -12.38 -8.06
N ALA A 326 25.52 -12.54 -9.10
CA ALA A 326 24.92 -11.41 -9.80
C ALA A 326 24.06 -10.50 -8.90
N LEU A 327 23.37 -11.04 -7.88
CA LEU A 327 22.56 -10.28 -6.96
C LEU A 327 23.41 -9.38 -6.06
N VAL A 328 24.51 -9.93 -5.51
CA VAL A 328 25.46 -9.17 -4.67
C VAL A 328 26.16 -8.09 -5.47
N ARG A 329 26.65 -8.42 -6.67
CA ARG A 329 27.29 -7.45 -7.57
C ARG A 329 26.35 -6.30 -7.91
N ARG A 330 25.07 -6.59 -8.15
CA ARG A 330 24.06 -5.57 -8.45
C ARG A 330 23.70 -4.72 -7.22
N ALA A 331 23.61 -5.32 -6.04
CA ALA A 331 23.40 -4.57 -4.80
C ALA A 331 24.55 -3.58 -4.55
N ARG A 332 25.78 -3.99 -4.80
CA ARG A 332 26.98 -3.14 -4.68
C ARG A 332 26.99 -1.95 -5.66
N SER A 333 26.50 -2.15 -6.88
CA SER A 333 26.45 -1.08 -7.86
C SER A 333 25.53 0.09 -7.44
N ALA A 334 24.67 -0.10 -6.44
CA ALA A 334 23.86 0.98 -5.85
C ALA A 334 24.72 2.06 -5.15
N PHE A 335 25.93 1.74 -4.75
CA PHE A 335 26.86 2.64 -4.07
C PHE A 335 27.93 3.25 -5.01
N ASN A 336 27.79 3.03 -6.32
CA ASN A 336 28.71 3.59 -7.32
C ASN A 336 28.17 4.94 -7.83
N SER A 337 28.88 6.02 -7.51
CA SER A 337 28.56 7.39 -7.96
C SER A 337 28.80 7.61 -9.47
N GLU A 338 29.62 6.79 -10.11
CA GLU A 338 29.93 6.86 -11.54
C GLU A 338 28.90 6.12 -12.42
N ASP A 339 27.80 5.65 -11.82
CA ASP A 339 26.77 4.92 -12.55
C ASP A 339 26.10 5.77 -13.63
N PRO A 340 26.07 5.29 -14.89
CA PRO A 340 25.49 6.04 -16.00
C PRO A 340 24.03 6.45 -15.76
N SER A 341 23.23 5.61 -15.13
CA SER A 341 21.81 5.94 -14.83
C SER A 341 21.68 7.09 -13.82
N PHE A 342 22.65 7.24 -12.92
CA PHE A 342 22.67 8.36 -11.97
C PHE A 342 23.03 9.68 -12.70
N LYS A 343 24.03 9.64 -13.58
CA LYS A 343 24.44 10.81 -14.39
C LYS A 343 23.30 11.31 -15.28
N VAL A 344 22.63 10.39 -16.00
CA VAL A 344 21.46 10.74 -16.84
C VAL A 344 20.35 11.43 -16.04
N ARG A 345 20.09 10.98 -14.80
CA ARG A 345 19.11 11.65 -13.95
C ARG A 345 19.51 13.08 -13.58
N LEU A 346 20.77 13.31 -13.26
CA LEU A 346 21.26 14.66 -12.95
C LEU A 346 21.14 15.57 -14.17
N GLU A 347 21.47 15.08 -15.36
CA GLU A 347 21.30 15.81 -16.63
C GLU A 347 19.83 16.14 -16.90
N ASN A 348 18.92 15.17 -16.72
CA ASN A 348 17.48 15.41 -16.86
C ASN A 348 16.99 16.46 -15.86
N GLN A 349 17.43 16.38 -14.59
CA GLN A 349 17.08 17.37 -13.58
C GLN A 349 17.62 18.76 -13.89
N ALA A 350 18.82 18.87 -14.47
CA ALA A 350 19.38 20.16 -14.93
C ALA A 350 18.50 20.77 -16.03
N LYS A 351 18.14 19.98 -17.06
CA LYS A 351 17.25 20.44 -18.15
C LYS A 351 15.88 20.86 -17.62
N LEU A 352 15.30 20.06 -16.71
CA LEU A 352 14.01 20.39 -16.07
C LEU A 352 14.10 21.69 -15.27
N ARG A 353 15.23 21.97 -14.60
CA ARG A 353 15.44 23.20 -13.83
C ARG A 353 15.36 24.44 -14.71
N GLU A 354 15.93 24.40 -15.91
CA GLU A 354 15.85 25.49 -16.87
C GLU A 354 14.42 25.78 -17.31
N ILE A 355 13.63 24.71 -17.64
CA ILE A 355 12.23 24.83 -18.08
C ILE A 355 11.31 25.30 -16.95
N MET A 356 11.64 24.96 -15.70
CA MET A 356 10.80 25.22 -14.53
C MET A 356 11.17 26.51 -13.79
N ALA A 357 12.16 27.28 -14.26
CA ALA A 357 12.69 28.43 -13.55
C ALA A 357 11.66 29.54 -13.28
N ASP A 358 10.72 29.72 -14.18
CA ASP A 358 9.65 30.72 -14.16
C ASP A 358 8.28 30.16 -13.75
N LYS A 359 8.22 28.88 -13.30
CA LYS A 359 6.96 28.16 -13.00
C LYS A 359 6.86 27.79 -11.52
N PRO A 360 6.58 28.73 -10.61
CA PRO A 360 6.54 28.44 -9.16
C PRO A 360 5.43 27.47 -8.76
N PHE A 361 4.32 27.39 -9.53
CA PHE A 361 3.22 26.46 -9.36
C PHE A 361 3.29 25.22 -10.27
N GLY A 362 4.39 25.08 -11.05
CA GLY A 362 4.56 23.93 -11.94
C GLY A 362 3.91 24.09 -13.31
N ALA A 363 3.96 23.02 -14.08
CA ALA A 363 3.35 22.96 -15.41
C ALA A 363 1.92 22.40 -15.40
N GLY A 364 1.38 22.14 -14.22
CA GLY A 364 0.07 21.51 -14.03
C GLY A 364 0.15 19.98 -13.96
N LEU A 365 -0.83 19.37 -13.27
CA LEU A 365 -0.91 17.91 -13.11
C LEU A 365 -1.08 17.20 -14.45
N GLY A 366 -0.34 16.12 -14.64
CA GLY A 366 -0.36 15.33 -15.87
C GLY A 366 0.62 15.77 -16.94
N HIS A 367 1.41 16.83 -16.68
CA HIS A 367 2.43 17.36 -17.60
C HIS A 367 3.86 16.88 -17.26
N GLY A 368 4.01 16.06 -16.19
CA GLY A 368 5.25 15.40 -15.79
C GLY A 368 5.28 13.90 -16.09
N GLY A 369 6.48 13.34 -16.25
CA GLY A 369 6.70 11.91 -16.37
C GLY A 369 6.01 11.22 -17.55
N GLY A 370 5.61 9.95 -17.33
CA GLY A 370 5.02 9.11 -18.37
C GLY A 370 3.66 9.59 -18.89
N LYS A 371 2.88 10.29 -18.07
CA LYS A 371 1.56 10.81 -18.46
C LYS A 371 1.65 11.97 -19.44
N ALA A 372 2.67 12.80 -19.33
CA ALA A 372 2.91 13.87 -20.29
C ALA A 372 3.01 13.37 -21.73
N LYS A 373 3.60 12.18 -21.94
CA LYS A 373 3.68 11.57 -23.27
C LYS A 373 2.31 11.22 -23.87
N THR A 374 1.33 10.94 -23.03
CA THR A 374 -0.04 10.61 -23.47
C THR A 374 -0.87 11.87 -23.73
N PHE A 375 -0.79 12.88 -22.87
CA PHE A 375 -1.69 14.04 -22.91
C PHE A 375 -1.10 15.27 -23.58
N THR A 376 0.23 15.38 -23.60
CA THR A 376 0.98 16.52 -24.19
C THR A 376 2.24 16.02 -24.90
N PRO A 377 2.13 15.13 -25.92
CA PRO A 377 3.27 14.43 -26.53
C PRO A 377 4.29 15.38 -27.18
N THR A 378 3.88 16.56 -27.61
CA THR A 378 4.74 17.57 -28.27
C THR A 378 5.40 18.55 -27.29
N ALA A 379 4.98 18.54 -26.01
CA ALA A 379 5.56 19.45 -25.03
C ALA A 379 7.01 19.06 -24.67
N PRO A 380 7.92 20.01 -24.45
CA PRO A 380 9.32 19.73 -24.07
C PRO A 380 9.42 18.84 -22.81
N LEU A 381 8.54 19.05 -21.84
CA LEU A 381 8.49 18.28 -20.59
C LEU A 381 8.15 16.80 -20.82
N SER A 382 7.43 16.46 -21.89
CA SER A 382 7.10 15.06 -22.22
C SER A 382 8.33 14.25 -22.68
N GLN A 383 9.37 14.91 -23.14
CA GLN A 383 10.58 14.29 -23.66
C GLN A 383 11.62 14.02 -22.57
N ILE A 384 11.48 14.63 -21.38
CA ILE A 384 12.42 14.52 -20.27
C ILE A 384 11.84 13.64 -19.17
N PRO A 385 12.40 12.42 -18.93
CA PRO A 385 11.98 11.57 -17.85
C PRO A 385 12.19 12.23 -16.48
N THR A 386 11.19 12.11 -15.59
CA THR A 386 11.31 12.63 -14.22
C THR A 386 12.06 11.66 -13.30
N ASP A 387 11.94 10.34 -13.53
CA ASP A 387 12.63 9.26 -12.81
C ASP A 387 12.54 9.30 -11.26
N SER A 388 11.81 10.25 -10.70
CA SER A 388 11.67 10.51 -9.28
C SER A 388 10.26 11.00 -8.97
N ARG A 389 9.66 10.50 -7.91
CA ARG A 389 8.37 11.02 -7.44
C ARG A 389 8.47 12.51 -7.06
N PHE A 390 9.55 12.92 -6.42
CA PHE A 390 9.71 14.31 -6.01
C PHE A 390 9.94 15.25 -7.21
N VAL A 391 10.72 14.81 -8.19
CA VAL A 391 10.90 15.59 -9.43
C VAL A 391 9.59 15.69 -10.21
N MET A 392 8.80 14.60 -10.28
CA MET A 392 7.50 14.62 -10.93
C MET A 392 6.54 15.59 -10.23
N ILE A 393 6.43 15.54 -8.90
CA ILE A 393 5.61 16.48 -8.14
C ILE A 393 6.09 17.91 -8.34
N TRP A 394 7.41 18.17 -8.32
CA TRP A 394 7.95 19.48 -8.57
C TRP A 394 7.62 20.00 -9.97
N VAL A 395 7.75 19.18 -11.00
CA VAL A 395 7.39 19.56 -12.38
C VAL A 395 5.89 19.86 -12.51
N GLU A 396 5.05 19.04 -11.88
CA GLU A 396 3.59 19.17 -11.99
C GLU A 396 3.02 20.29 -11.12
N THR A 397 3.58 20.53 -9.91
CA THR A 397 2.99 21.40 -8.88
C THR A 397 3.92 22.51 -8.40
N GLY A 398 5.09 22.66 -9.04
CA GLY A 398 6.07 23.68 -8.74
C GLY A 398 6.75 23.55 -7.37
N VAL A 399 7.46 24.61 -7.02
CA VAL A 399 8.17 24.71 -5.72
C VAL A 399 7.18 24.70 -4.55
N VAL A 400 6.02 25.31 -4.70
CA VAL A 400 4.99 25.37 -3.66
C VAL A 400 4.45 23.98 -3.37
N GLY A 401 4.09 23.22 -4.43
CA GLY A 401 3.54 21.87 -4.25
C GLY A 401 4.56 20.88 -3.72
N ILE A 402 5.81 20.91 -4.16
CA ILE A 402 6.85 20.00 -3.64
C ILE A 402 7.16 20.27 -2.17
N LEU A 403 7.24 21.53 -1.73
CA LEU A 403 7.45 21.86 -0.32
C LEU A 403 6.27 21.40 0.54
N LEU A 404 5.04 21.60 0.06
CA LEU A 404 3.85 21.09 0.73
C LEU A 404 3.87 19.57 0.82
N HIS A 405 4.19 18.86 -0.27
CA HIS A 405 4.24 17.39 -0.32
C HIS A 405 5.29 16.83 0.64
N ILE A 406 6.52 17.40 0.63
CA ILE A 406 7.58 17.01 1.57
C ILE A 406 7.17 17.29 3.00
N GLY A 407 6.58 18.47 3.28
CA GLY A 407 6.07 18.84 4.60
C GLY A 407 5.04 17.84 5.13
N ILE A 408 4.12 17.37 4.29
CA ILE A 408 3.13 16.34 4.62
C ILE A 408 3.81 15.01 4.98
N LEU A 409 4.76 14.55 4.15
CA LEU A 409 5.49 13.31 4.41
C LEU A 409 6.29 13.39 5.72
N LEU A 410 6.99 14.49 5.95
CA LEU A 410 7.74 14.71 7.20
C LEU A 410 6.81 14.76 8.42
N TYR A 411 5.65 15.42 8.31
CA TYR A 411 4.64 15.42 9.37
C TYR A 411 4.16 14.01 9.72
N ILE A 412 3.88 13.17 8.70
CA ILE A 412 3.44 11.78 8.91
C ILE A 412 4.52 10.98 9.63
N LEU A 413 5.76 11.06 9.18
CA LEU A 413 6.90 10.35 9.77
C LEU A 413 7.19 10.83 11.21
N ALA A 414 7.22 12.14 11.41
CA ALA A 414 7.44 12.75 12.74
C ALA A 414 6.32 12.35 13.71
N ARG A 415 5.06 12.35 13.26
CA ARG A 415 3.92 11.90 14.07
C ARG A 415 4.04 10.43 14.43
N GLY A 416 4.39 9.56 13.48
CA GLY A 416 4.62 8.13 13.74
C GLY A 416 5.73 7.92 14.76
N ALA A 417 6.88 8.56 14.59
CA ALA A 417 8.00 8.51 15.52
C ALA A 417 7.62 9.02 16.93
N TYR A 418 6.93 10.18 17.01
CA TYR A 418 6.44 10.72 18.27
C TYR A 418 5.53 9.75 19.03
N LEU A 419 4.61 9.10 18.32
CA LEU A 419 3.70 8.11 18.91
C LEU A 419 4.48 6.92 19.48
N VAL A 420 5.40 6.37 18.71
CA VAL A 420 6.23 5.23 19.13
C VAL A 420 7.11 5.55 20.32
N VAL A 421 7.77 6.73 20.30
CA VAL A 421 8.73 7.10 21.33
C VAL A 421 8.04 7.58 22.61
N PHE A 422 6.97 8.35 22.52
CA PHE A 422 6.45 9.08 23.69
C PHE A 422 5.04 8.66 24.13
N LYS A 423 4.18 8.14 23.25
CA LYS A 423 2.75 7.98 23.56
C LYS A 423 2.30 6.55 23.77
N LEU A 424 2.67 5.61 22.92
CA LEU A 424 2.14 4.26 22.96
C LEU A 424 2.70 3.44 24.13
N ARG A 425 1.80 2.82 24.90
CA ARG A 425 2.09 2.00 26.09
C ARG A 425 2.15 0.51 25.74
N ASN A 426 1.18 0.03 24.97
CA ASN A 426 1.15 -1.37 24.59
C ASN A 426 2.35 -1.72 23.69
N THR A 427 3.17 -2.67 24.14
CA THR A 427 4.45 -3.03 23.49
C THR A 427 4.25 -3.56 22.07
N GLN A 428 3.24 -4.41 21.84
CA GLN A 428 2.98 -4.99 20.52
C GLN A 428 2.50 -3.92 19.53
N LEU A 429 1.54 -3.10 19.91
CA LEU A 429 1.04 -1.98 19.09
C LEU A 429 2.15 -0.99 18.77
N ARG A 430 2.98 -0.65 19.76
CA ARG A 430 4.15 0.22 19.57
C ARG A 430 5.12 -0.37 18.53
N GLY A 431 5.38 -1.69 18.62
CA GLY A 431 6.22 -2.39 17.65
C GLY A 431 5.66 -2.36 16.22
N PHE A 432 4.37 -2.62 16.06
CA PHE A 432 3.73 -2.56 14.74
C PHE A 432 3.72 -1.13 14.17
N THR A 433 3.43 -0.13 15.01
CA THR A 433 3.49 1.29 14.59
C THR A 433 4.91 1.69 14.20
N ALA A 434 5.93 1.23 14.94
CA ALA A 434 7.33 1.46 14.60
C ALA A 434 7.70 0.79 13.27
N ALA A 435 7.25 -0.46 13.03
CA ALA A 435 7.48 -1.20 11.80
C ALA A 435 6.89 -0.47 10.58
N LEU A 436 5.64 -0.02 10.68
CA LEU A 436 4.99 0.73 9.60
C LEU A 436 5.69 2.07 9.35
N THR A 437 6.01 2.83 10.40
CA THR A 437 6.71 4.12 10.28
C THR A 437 8.10 3.95 9.66
N ALA A 438 8.85 2.95 10.10
CA ALA A 438 10.16 2.60 9.56
C ALA A 438 10.09 2.22 8.08
N GLY A 439 9.14 1.38 7.70
CA GLY A 439 8.94 0.98 6.31
C GLY A 439 8.57 2.17 5.41
N ILE A 440 7.67 3.04 5.86
CA ILE A 440 7.29 4.26 5.12
C ILE A 440 8.50 5.19 4.96
N SER A 441 9.33 5.36 6.01
CA SER A 441 10.56 6.17 5.92
C SER A 441 11.48 5.67 4.80
N GLY A 442 11.66 4.35 4.68
CA GLY A 442 12.44 3.74 3.62
C GLY A 442 11.88 4.01 2.22
N ILE A 443 10.56 3.87 2.05
CA ILE A 443 9.88 4.16 0.76
C ILE A 443 9.99 5.64 0.39
N VAL A 444 9.85 6.55 1.35
CA VAL A 444 10.00 8.00 1.11
C VAL A 444 11.38 8.31 0.54
N VAL A 445 12.45 7.74 1.08
CA VAL A 445 13.80 7.94 0.54
C VAL A 445 13.97 7.26 -0.83
N MET A 446 13.45 6.05 -1.01
CA MET A 446 13.46 5.37 -2.32
C MET A 446 12.73 6.19 -3.40
N ALA A 447 11.71 6.94 -3.03
CA ALA A 447 10.91 7.76 -3.95
C ALA A 447 11.71 8.90 -4.62
N TYR A 448 12.88 9.24 -4.08
CA TYR A 448 13.83 10.13 -4.77
C TYR A 448 14.38 9.53 -6.08
N ALA A 449 14.46 8.22 -6.16
CA ALA A 449 15.00 7.51 -7.33
C ALA A 449 13.94 6.76 -8.14
N ASN A 450 12.65 6.78 -7.73
CA ASN A 450 11.54 6.12 -8.42
C ASN A 450 10.20 6.78 -8.06
N GLU A 451 9.20 6.61 -8.92
CA GLU A 451 7.84 7.12 -8.70
C GLU A 451 6.97 6.19 -7.84
N ILE A 452 7.55 5.46 -6.87
CA ILE A 452 6.87 4.41 -6.12
C ILE A 452 5.71 4.92 -5.24
N LEU A 453 5.77 6.17 -4.74
CA LEU A 453 4.68 6.75 -3.96
C LEU A 453 3.45 6.97 -4.84
N GLY A 454 2.36 6.32 -4.50
CA GLY A 454 1.10 6.37 -5.25
C GLY A 454 0.97 5.34 -6.37
N GLN A 455 2.00 4.55 -6.68
CA GLN A 455 1.87 3.44 -7.62
C GLN A 455 1.07 2.26 -7.03
N ILE A 456 0.24 1.65 -7.85
CA ILE A 456 -0.50 0.42 -7.50
C ILE A 456 0.47 -0.77 -7.57
N PRO A 457 0.50 -1.67 -6.57
CA PRO A 457 -0.33 -1.72 -5.35
C PRO A 457 0.27 -0.99 -4.14
N THR A 458 1.53 -0.57 -4.18
CA THR A 458 2.29 -0.04 -3.03
C THR A 458 1.65 1.20 -2.40
N GLY A 459 1.05 2.07 -3.20
CA GLY A 459 0.37 3.27 -2.72
C GLY A 459 -0.74 2.98 -1.72
N ALA A 460 -1.64 2.02 -2.02
CA ALA A 460 -2.71 1.67 -1.10
C ALA A 460 -2.17 1.06 0.22
N ILE A 461 -1.12 0.23 0.13
CA ILE A 461 -0.45 -0.32 1.32
C ILE A 461 0.06 0.80 2.22
N LEU A 462 0.72 1.80 1.63
CA LEU A 462 1.27 2.95 2.37
C LEU A 462 0.15 3.80 2.99
N TYR A 463 -0.90 4.13 2.23
CA TYR A 463 -1.97 4.99 2.70
C TYR A 463 -2.77 4.35 3.83
N MET A 464 -3.06 3.05 3.74
CA MET A 464 -3.66 2.29 4.85
C MET A 464 -2.73 2.24 6.06
N SER A 465 -1.43 2.02 5.86
CA SER A 465 -0.43 2.01 6.92
C SER A 465 -0.35 3.37 7.64
N MET A 466 -0.41 4.48 6.90
CA MET A 466 -0.48 5.83 7.47
C MET A 466 -1.77 6.00 8.29
N GLY A 467 -2.92 5.52 7.78
CA GLY A 467 -4.18 5.50 8.51
C GLY A 467 -4.07 4.77 9.86
N PHE A 468 -3.45 3.58 9.88
CA PHE A 468 -3.24 2.81 11.11
C PHE A 468 -2.28 3.47 12.10
N ILE A 469 -1.23 4.15 11.63
CA ILE A 469 -0.32 4.92 12.51
C ILE A 469 -1.12 5.99 13.27
N PHE A 470 -2.02 6.70 12.60
CA PHE A 470 -2.82 7.76 13.24
C PHE A 470 -3.96 7.20 14.12
N LEU A 471 -4.43 5.97 13.85
CA LEU A 471 -5.37 5.24 14.72
C LEU A 471 -4.70 4.63 15.96
N ALA A 472 -3.38 4.46 15.99
CA ALA A 472 -2.66 3.79 17.08
C ALA A 472 -2.97 4.33 18.49
N PRO A 473 -3.13 5.65 18.75
CA PRO A 473 -3.52 6.14 20.08
C PRO A 473 -4.91 5.68 20.52
N ARG A 474 -5.81 5.42 19.58
CA ARG A 474 -7.15 4.88 19.88
C ARG A 474 -7.05 3.39 20.23
N PHE A 475 -6.27 2.63 19.47
CA PHE A 475 -6.02 1.21 19.75
C PHE A 475 -5.33 1.01 21.10
N ASP A 476 -4.41 1.88 21.47
CA ASP A 476 -3.73 1.82 22.77
C ASP A 476 -4.71 1.99 23.94
N ARG A 477 -5.68 2.93 23.80
CA ARG A 477 -6.77 3.09 24.78
C ARG A 477 -7.73 1.89 24.82
N GLU A 478 -8.07 1.31 23.67
CA GLU A 478 -8.89 0.10 23.58
C GLU A 478 -8.24 -1.07 24.32
N LEU A 479 -6.95 -1.30 24.05
CA LEU A 479 -6.17 -2.37 24.68
C LEU A 479 -6.01 -2.17 26.18
N SER A 480 -5.72 -0.95 26.62
CA SER A 480 -5.61 -0.61 28.07
C SER A 480 -6.93 -0.82 28.80
N ARG A 481 -8.06 -0.41 28.17
CA ARG A 481 -9.40 -0.63 28.74
C ARG A 481 -9.72 -2.11 28.88
N LYS A 482 -9.39 -2.90 27.86
CA LYS A 482 -9.60 -4.36 27.90
C LYS A 482 -8.79 -5.02 29.01
N GLU A 483 -7.52 -4.64 29.16
CA GLU A 483 -6.65 -5.16 30.21
C GLU A 483 -7.19 -4.88 31.63
N ILE A 484 -7.74 -3.68 31.86
CA ILE A 484 -8.37 -3.31 33.14
C ILE A 484 -9.61 -4.16 33.39
N LEU A 485 -10.47 -4.37 32.39
CA LEU A 485 -11.67 -5.19 32.51
C LEU A 485 -11.33 -6.66 32.79
N ASP A 486 -10.35 -7.23 32.08
CA ASP A 486 -9.91 -8.61 32.26
C ASP A 486 -9.37 -8.82 33.70
N LYS A 487 -8.59 -7.87 34.22
CA LYS A 487 -8.09 -7.90 35.61
C LYS A 487 -9.22 -7.79 36.64
N ALA A 488 -10.21 -6.94 36.42
CA ALA A 488 -11.37 -6.81 37.30
C ALA A 488 -12.22 -8.09 37.33
N THR A 489 -12.43 -8.72 36.18
CA THR A 489 -13.15 -10.00 36.08
C THR A 489 -12.40 -11.13 36.77
N ALA A 490 -11.09 -11.20 36.60
CA ALA A 490 -10.24 -12.20 37.28
C ALA A 490 -10.25 -12.04 38.81
N ALA A 491 -10.29 -10.79 39.31
CA ALA A 491 -10.36 -10.51 40.75
C ALA A 491 -11.72 -10.87 41.38
N GLN A 492 -12.77 -10.99 40.58
CA GLN A 492 -14.13 -11.38 41.05
C GLN A 492 -14.39 -12.89 40.99
N GLN A 493 -13.53 -13.69 40.39
CA GLN A 493 -13.63 -15.13 40.41
C GLN A 493 -13.17 -15.66 41.76
N PRO A 494 -14.01 -16.43 42.52
CA PRO A 494 -13.58 -17.02 43.77
C PRO A 494 -12.42 -17.99 43.52
N PRO A 495 -11.46 -18.10 44.47
CA PRO A 495 -10.36 -19.02 44.33
C PRO A 495 -10.92 -20.45 44.12
N LEU A 496 -10.40 -21.13 43.11
CA LEU A 496 -10.70 -22.54 42.90
C LEU A 496 -10.40 -23.27 44.21
N ARG A 497 -11.43 -23.84 44.86
CA ARG A 497 -11.21 -24.71 46.01
C ARG A 497 -10.36 -25.87 45.51
N GLU A 498 -9.10 -25.92 45.93
CA GLU A 498 -8.32 -27.14 45.87
C GLU A 498 -9.04 -28.19 46.73
N ASN A 499 -9.75 -29.11 46.09
CA ASN A 499 -10.21 -30.32 46.74
C ASN A 499 -8.98 -31.18 46.99
N TYR A 500 -8.43 -31.07 48.21
CA TYR A 500 -7.56 -32.10 48.74
C TYR A 500 -8.47 -33.27 49.14
N GLU A 501 -8.50 -34.33 48.36
CA GLU A 501 -8.80 -35.70 48.77
C GLU A 501 -7.58 -36.57 48.51
#